data_f34a44b5f7395df1cb8017f8ff59eda9
#
_entry.id   f34a44b5f7395df1cb8017f8ff59eda9
#
_cell.length_a   1.000
_cell.length_b   1.000
_cell.length_c   1.000
_cell.angle_alpha   90.00
_cell.angle_beta   90.00
_cell.angle_gamma   90.00
#
_symmetry.space_group_name_H-M   'P 1'
#
loop_
_entity.id
_entity.type
_entity.pdbx_description
1 polymer ?
#
loop_
_entity_poly.entity_id
_entity_poly.type
_entity_poly.pdbx_seq_one_letter_code
_entity_poly.pdbx_strand_id
1 'polypeptide(L)'
;MEKTWRWFGKKDRITLSMLRQIGVEGIVTALHEVPNGEVWTTEAINDLKNYIESYGMRWSVVESLPVCEAIKYGGPERDALIENYKISLANLGKCGVKTVCYNFMPVIDWIRTDLHYALPDGSSSLYFNRIRFAYFDLKILQREGAERDYSPEELQKVEELDRRITVSYTHLRAH
;
A
#
# COMPACT_ATOMS: atom_id res chain seq x y z
N MET A 1 -1.90 23.13 13.49
CA MET A 1 -1.67 22.00 12.55
C MET A 1 -1.06 20.89 13.36
N GLU A 2 -1.58 19.67 13.27
CA GLU A 2 -1.01 18.50 13.97
C GLU A 2 0.11 17.88 13.15
N LYS A 3 1.23 17.57 13.78
CA LYS A 3 2.33 16.84 13.15
C LYS A 3 2.07 15.35 13.28
N THR A 4 1.82 14.66 12.17
CA THR A 4 1.54 13.23 12.15
C THR A 4 2.65 12.46 11.44
N TRP A 5 2.77 11.16 11.78
CA TRP A 5 3.70 10.25 11.15
C TRP A 5 3.04 8.90 10.85
N ARG A 6 3.31 8.34 9.66
CA ARG A 6 2.93 6.98 9.31
C ARG A 6 3.84 5.99 10.02
N TRP A 7 3.25 5.17 10.90
CA TRP A 7 3.96 4.16 11.67
C TRP A 7 3.42 2.76 11.35
N PHE A 8 4.32 1.80 11.06
CA PHE A 8 3.96 0.47 10.58
C PHE A 8 3.84 -0.56 11.71
N GLY A 9 3.58 -0.13 12.93
CA GLY A 9 3.33 -0.99 14.08
C GLY A 9 4.59 -1.32 14.86
N LYS A 10 4.43 -2.21 15.86
CA LYS A 10 5.48 -2.52 16.86
C LYS A 10 6.77 -3.10 16.27
N LYS A 11 6.74 -3.59 15.02
CA LYS A 11 7.91 -4.13 14.29
C LYS A 11 8.60 -3.09 13.41
N ASP A 12 8.08 -1.85 13.36
CA ASP A 12 8.72 -0.76 12.62
C ASP A 12 10.09 -0.43 13.22
N ARG A 13 11.07 -0.17 12.35
CA ARG A 13 12.40 0.29 12.77
C ARG A 13 12.37 1.67 13.42
N ILE A 14 11.41 2.50 13.03
CA ILE A 14 11.15 3.80 13.63
C ILE A 14 10.19 3.58 14.82
N THR A 15 10.72 3.77 16.02
CA THR A 15 9.95 3.56 17.25
C THR A 15 9.09 4.78 17.62
N LEU A 16 8.02 4.57 18.39
CA LEU A 16 7.21 5.66 18.92
C LEU A 16 8.03 6.65 19.77
N SER A 17 9.05 6.16 20.49
CA SER A 17 9.97 7.01 21.25
C SER A 17 10.75 7.97 20.34
N MET A 18 11.28 7.50 19.21
CA MET A 18 11.96 8.34 18.22
C MET A 18 11.02 9.41 17.64
N LEU A 19 9.77 9.00 17.31
CA LEU A 19 8.77 9.92 16.79
C LEU A 19 8.41 11.01 17.80
N ARG A 20 8.30 10.64 19.07
CA ARG A 20 8.07 11.61 20.14
C ARG A 20 9.22 12.63 20.26
N GLN A 21 10.47 12.18 20.13
CA GLN A 21 11.66 13.06 20.20
C GLN A 21 11.68 14.15 19.13
N ILE A 22 11.16 13.87 17.93
CA ILE A 22 11.10 14.84 16.83
C ILE A 22 9.79 15.66 16.82
N GLY A 23 8.98 15.53 17.87
CA GLY A 23 7.79 16.34 18.08
C GLY A 23 6.57 15.88 17.28
N VAL A 24 6.47 14.60 16.94
CA VAL A 24 5.24 14.00 16.39
C VAL A 24 4.16 13.97 17.47
N GLU A 25 2.94 14.39 17.12
CA GLU A 25 1.79 14.50 18.01
C GLU A 25 0.75 13.41 17.75
N GLY A 26 0.65 12.99 16.48
CA GLY A 26 -0.33 12.01 16.05
C GLY A 26 0.26 10.90 15.20
N ILE A 27 -0.27 9.70 15.39
CA ILE A 27 0.14 8.50 14.68
C ILE A 27 -0.91 8.15 13.62
N VAL A 28 -0.43 7.83 12.42
CA VAL A 28 -1.19 7.30 11.30
C VAL A 28 -0.80 5.83 11.18
N THR A 29 -1.70 4.91 11.50
CA THR A 29 -1.40 3.47 11.52
C THR A 29 -2.66 2.61 11.39
N ALA A 30 -2.49 1.29 11.40
CA ALA A 30 -3.55 0.29 11.29
C ALA A 30 -3.29 -0.90 12.23
N LEU A 31 -4.29 -1.77 12.40
CA LEU A 31 -4.12 -3.07 13.05
C LEU A 31 -3.52 -4.05 12.04
N HIS A 32 -2.21 -3.96 11.80
CA HIS A 32 -1.50 -4.74 10.78
C HIS A 32 -1.50 -6.26 11.02
N GLU A 33 -1.83 -6.71 12.23
CA GLU A 33 -1.83 -8.11 12.61
C GLU A 33 -3.22 -8.77 12.49
N VAL A 34 -4.26 -7.96 12.24
CA VAL A 34 -5.62 -8.48 11.98
C VAL A 34 -5.73 -8.81 10.49
N PRO A 35 -6.11 -10.06 10.14
CA PRO A 35 -6.30 -10.45 8.74
C PRO A 35 -7.34 -9.59 8.01
N ASN A 36 -7.13 -9.39 6.70
CA ASN A 36 -8.07 -8.64 5.88
C ASN A 36 -9.45 -9.32 5.90
N GLY A 37 -10.50 -8.52 6.14
CA GLY A 37 -11.88 -8.99 6.18
C GLY A 37 -12.36 -9.40 7.56
N GLU A 38 -11.48 -9.54 8.54
CA GLU A 38 -11.88 -9.77 9.92
C GLU A 38 -12.32 -8.48 10.62
N VAL A 39 -13.19 -8.63 11.60
CA VAL A 39 -13.67 -7.51 12.41
C VAL A 39 -12.56 -7.01 13.33
N TRP A 40 -12.31 -5.70 13.30
CA TRP A 40 -11.48 -5.03 14.29
C TRP A 40 -12.29 -4.86 15.58
N THR A 41 -11.92 -5.62 16.61
CA THR A 41 -12.61 -5.56 17.88
C THR A 41 -12.25 -4.30 18.68
N THR A 42 -13.13 -3.89 19.60
CA THR A 42 -12.86 -2.75 20.48
C THR A 42 -11.65 -2.96 21.36
N GLU A 43 -11.39 -4.21 21.76
CA GLU A 43 -10.21 -4.59 22.56
C GLU A 43 -8.93 -4.33 21.75
N ALA A 44 -8.84 -4.88 20.54
CA ALA A 44 -7.65 -4.72 19.69
C ALA A 44 -7.40 -3.24 19.33
N ILE A 45 -8.46 -2.48 19.08
CA ILE A 45 -8.37 -1.04 18.82
C ILE A 45 -7.85 -0.30 20.05
N ASN A 46 -8.40 -0.56 21.24
CA ASN A 46 -7.99 0.10 22.47
C ASN A 46 -6.57 -0.30 22.88
N ASP A 47 -6.16 -1.55 22.68
CA ASP A 47 -4.80 -2.00 22.97
C ASP A 47 -3.75 -1.21 22.17
N LEU A 48 -3.97 -1.03 20.86
CA LEU A 48 -3.08 -0.23 20.04
C LEU A 48 -3.14 1.25 20.40
N LYS A 49 -4.35 1.78 20.62
CA LYS A 49 -4.56 3.17 21.01
C LYS A 49 -3.85 3.49 22.33
N ASN A 50 -4.08 2.69 23.36
CA ASN A 50 -3.45 2.87 24.68
C ASN A 50 -1.91 2.76 24.58
N TYR A 51 -1.41 1.85 23.74
CA TYR A 51 0.02 1.75 23.49
C TYR A 51 0.59 3.03 22.89
N ILE A 52 -0.07 3.63 21.88
CA ILE A 52 0.34 4.90 21.29
C ILE A 52 0.27 6.05 22.32
N GLU A 53 -0.82 6.10 23.09
CA GLU A 53 -1.07 7.13 24.11
C GLU A 53 -0.06 7.06 25.26
N SER A 54 0.48 5.88 25.58
CA SER A 54 1.53 5.72 26.60
C SER A 54 2.83 6.45 26.23
N TYR A 55 3.05 6.77 24.95
CA TYR A 55 4.16 7.60 24.47
C TYR A 55 3.80 9.09 24.36
N GLY A 56 2.63 9.52 24.84
CA GLY A 56 2.18 10.91 24.80
C GLY A 56 1.76 11.40 23.42
N MET A 57 1.40 10.48 22.53
CA MET A 57 0.83 10.74 21.20
C MET A 57 -0.58 10.20 21.09
N ARG A 58 -1.31 10.54 20.05
CA ARG A 58 -2.66 10.00 19.81
C ARG A 58 -2.69 9.18 18.51
N TRP A 59 -3.60 8.22 18.42
CA TRP A 59 -3.93 7.59 17.16
C TRP A 59 -4.86 8.50 16.37
N SER A 60 -4.33 9.26 15.43
CA SER A 60 -5.05 10.32 14.71
C SER A 60 -5.82 9.80 13.51
N VAL A 61 -5.22 8.87 12.76
CA VAL A 61 -5.78 8.36 11.50
C VAL A 61 -5.52 6.87 11.39
N VAL A 62 -6.56 6.13 10.99
CA VAL A 62 -6.39 4.76 10.50
C VAL A 62 -5.95 4.81 9.04
N GLU A 63 -4.80 4.22 8.76
CA GLU A 63 -4.27 4.10 7.40
C GLU A 63 -3.69 2.70 7.18
N SER A 64 -4.46 1.81 6.62
CA SER A 64 -5.86 1.91 6.22
C SER A 64 -6.69 0.81 6.89
N LEU A 65 -8.03 0.96 6.91
CA LEU A 65 -8.91 -0.19 7.08
C LEU A 65 -9.03 -0.87 5.71
N PRO A 66 -8.51 -2.11 5.54
CA PRO A 66 -8.41 -2.73 4.22
C PRO A 66 -9.79 -3.07 3.65
N VAL A 67 -10.01 -2.75 2.38
CA VAL A 67 -11.18 -3.23 1.62
C VAL A 67 -10.79 -4.51 0.89
N CYS A 68 -11.46 -5.62 1.22
CA CYS A 68 -11.17 -6.93 0.62
C CYS A 68 -11.45 -6.97 -0.88
N GLU A 69 -10.70 -7.78 -1.61
CA GLU A 69 -10.86 -7.94 -3.06
C GLU A 69 -12.28 -8.40 -3.41
N ALA A 70 -12.86 -9.33 -2.66
CA ALA A 70 -14.23 -9.79 -2.90
C ALA A 70 -15.30 -8.67 -2.83
N ILE A 71 -15.05 -7.60 -2.05
CA ILE A 71 -15.88 -6.39 -2.06
C ILE A 71 -15.70 -5.64 -3.39
N LYS A 72 -14.45 -5.49 -3.86
CA LYS A 72 -14.08 -4.68 -5.01
C LYS A 72 -14.61 -5.25 -6.33
N TYR A 73 -14.57 -6.57 -6.50
CA TYR A 73 -15.06 -7.22 -7.73
C TYR A 73 -16.42 -7.90 -7.58
N GLY A 74 -17.08 -7.83 -6.40
CA GLY A 74 -18.41 -8.39 -6.17
C GLY A 74 -18.42 -9.90 -5.97
N GLY A 75 -17.42 -10.45 -5.28
CA GLY A 75 -17.33 -11.89 -4.97
C GLY A 75 -18.46 -12.41 -4.06
N PRO A 76 -18.55 -13.73 -3.88
CA PRO A 76 -19.66 -14.36 -3.13
C PRO A 76 -19.67 -13.98 -1.65
N GLU A 77 -18.51 -13.71 -1.04
CA GLU A 77 -18.40 -13.30 0.36
C GLU A 77 -18.62 -11.79 0.58
N ARG A 78 -18.85 -11.02 -0.50
CA ARG A 78 -18.92 -9.56 -0.49
C ARG A 78 -19.76 -9.00 0.63
N ASP A 79 -20.99 -9.51 0.80
CA ASP A 79 -21.97 -8.93 1.72
C ASP A 79 -21.57 -9.18 3.18
N ALA A 80 -21.02 -10.35 3.51
CA ALA A 80 -20.48 -10.63 4.83
C ALA A 80 -19.25 -9.76 5.15
N LEU A 81 -18.36 -9.56 4.19
CA LEU A 81 -17.16 -8.70 4.36
C LEU A 81 -17.54 -7.22 4.52
N ILE A 82 -18.60 -6.76 3.85
CA ILE A 82 -19.13 -5.40 4.05
C ILE A 82 -19.66 -5.23 5.48
N GLU A 83 -20.39 -6.23 6.01
CA GLU A 83 -20.86 -6.17 7.41
C GLU A 83 -19.69 -6.14 8.40
N ASN A 84 -18.64 -6.95 8.21
CA ASN A 84 -17.43 -6.91 9.04
C ASN A 84 -16.74 -5.54 8.96
N TYR A 85 -16.69 -4.95 7.77
CA TYR A 85 -16.14 -3.61 7.55
C TYR A 85 -16.93 -2.54 8.31
N LYS A 86 -18.27 -2.58 8.25
CA LYS A 86 -19.17 -1.68 8.97
C LYS A 86 -19.01 -1.80 10.48
N ILE A 87 -18.91 -3.02 11.01
CA ILE A 87 -18.68 -3.28 12.44
C ILE A 87 -17.34 -2.68 12.86
N SER A 88 -16.28 -2.88 12.07
CA SER A 88 -14.95 -2.33 12.33
C SER A 88 -14.96 -0.80 12.37
N LEU A 89 -15.64 -0.14 11.43
CA LEU A 89 -15.83 1.32 11.44
C LEU A 89 -16.58 1.80 12.69
N ALA A 90 -17.66 1.12 13.05
CA ALA A 90 -18.44 1.45 14.25
C ALA A 90 -17.59 1.30 15.54
N ASN A 91 -16.76 0.26 15.61
CA ASN A 91 -15.86 0.02 16.74
C ASN A 91 -14.77 1.10 16.83
N LEU A 92 -14.17 1.51 15.70
CA LEU A 92 -13.22 2.64 15.64
C LEU A 92 -13.87 3.93 16.15
N GLY A 93 -15.10 4.21 15.70
CA GLY A 93 -15.87 5.37 16.19
C GLY A 93 -16.13 5.33 17.69
N LYS A 94 -16.53 4.17 18.24
CA LYS A 94 -16.74 3.97 19.70
C LYS A 94 -15.45 4.18 20.50
N CYS A 95 -14.29 3.77 19.94
CA CYS A 95 -12.99 3.98 20.56
C CYS A 95 -12.42 5.40 20.32
N GLY A 96 -13.15 6.29 19.66
CA GLY A 96 -12.78 7.68 19.48
C GLY A 96 -11.80 7.94 18.32
N VAL A 97 -11.52 6.97 17.47
CA VAL A 97 -10.73 7.16 16.24
C VAL A 97 -11.68 7.62 15.13
N LYS A 98 -11.55 8.89 14.73
CA LYS A 98 -12.56 9.56 13.90
C LYS A 98 -12.23 9.61 12.41
N THR A 99 -10.98 9.36 12.05
CA THR A 99 -10.52 9.46 10.66
C THR A 99 -10.02 8.11 10.19
N VAL A 100 -10.63 7.61 9.14
CA VAL A 100 -10.28 6.32 8.53
C VAL A 100 -10.04 6.53 7.03
N CYS A 101 -8.85 6.20 6.57
CA CYS A 101 -8.56 6.07 5.16
C CYS A 101 -8.96 4.68 4.67
N TYR A 102 -9.47 4.60 3.47
CA TYR A 102 -9.68 3.35 2.77
C TYR A 102 -9.15 3.45 1.34
N ASN A 103 -8.71 2.34 0.81
CA ASN A 103 -8.23 2.24 -0.55
C ASN A 103 -9.17 1.32 -1.35
N PHE A 104 -9.82 1.87 -2.35
CA PHE A 104 -10.68 1.11 -3.26
C PHE A 104 -10.02 1.08 -4.64
N MET A 105 -9.03 0.20 -4.78
CA MET A 105 -8.26 0.01 -6.00
C MET A 105 -8.53 -1.41 -6.52
N PRO A 106 -9.52 -1.58 -7.40
CA PRO A 106 -9.85 -2.89 -7.95
C PRO A 106 -8.75 -3.36 -8.89
N VAL A 107 -8.39 -4.64 -8.81
CA VAL A 107 -7.43 -5.37 -9.65
C VAL A 107 -5.98 -4.91 -9.48
N ILE A 108 -5.71 -3.61 -9.60
CA ILE A 108 -4.35 -3.06 -9.55
C ILE A 108 -4.29 -2.00 -8.45
N ASP A 109 -3.38 -2.22 -7.49
CA ASP A 109 -3.01 -1.26 -6.46
C ASP A 109 -1.84 -0.39 -6.95
N TRP A 110 -1.21 0.36 -6.07
CA TRP A 110 -0.07 1.23 -6.36
C TRP A 110 1.10 0.45 -6.92
N ILE A 111 1.37 0.64 -8.20
CA ILE A 111 2.45 -0.06 -8.91
C ILE A 111 3.75 0.72 -8.78
N ARG A 112 4.83 -0.04 -8.60
CA ARG A 112 6.20 0.45 -8.67
C ARG A 112 6.99 -0.44 -9.62
N THR A 113 7.78 0.18 -10.49
CA THR A 113 8.68 -0.53 -11.41
C THR A 113 10.10 -0.63 -10.87
N ASP A 114 10.40 0.15 -9.82
CA ASP A 114 11.66 0.11 -9.09
C ASP A 114 11.39 0.50 -7.62
N LEU A 115 11.93 -0.29 -6.68
CA LEU A 115 11.77 -0.05 -5.24
C LEU A 115 12.95 0.72 -4.63
N HIS A 116 14.05 0.86 -5.37
CA HIS A 116 15.31 1.46 -4.91
C HIS A 116 15.93 2.38 -5.96
N TYR A 117 15.10 3.11 -6.69
CA TYR A 117 15.56 4.05 -7.70
C TYR A 117 16.49 5.09 -7.08
N ALA A 118 17.75 5.11 -7.51
CA ALA A 118 18.75 6.03 -7.00
C ALA A 118 18.50 7.45 -7.50
N LEU A 119 18.52 8.42 -6.60
CA LEU A 119 18.41 9.85 -6.89
C LEU A 119 19.80 10.52 -6.91
N PRO A 120 19.95 11.67 -7.60
CA PRO A 120 21.25 12.35 -7.73
C PRO A 120 21.88 12.80 -6.38
N ASP A 121 21.07 12.98 -5.35
CA ASP A 121 21.49 13.34 -4.00
C ASP A 121 21.99 12.15 -3.15
N GLY A 122 22.03 10.95 -3.73
CA GLY A 122 22.43 9.72 -3.06
C GLY A 122 21.31 9.02 -2.28
N SER A 123 20.11 9.57 -2.24
CA SER A 123 18.94 8.91 -1.67
C SER A 123 18.34 7.89 -2.64
N SER A 124 17.39 7.08 -2.17
CA SER A 124 16.61 6.19 -3.00
C SER A 124 15.12 6.44 -2.83
N SER A 125 14.34 6.18 -3.87
CA SER A 125 12.90 6.37 -3.88
C SER A 125 12.19 5.23 -4.60
N LEU A 126 10.90 5.09 -4.31
CA LEU A 126 9.98 4.31 -5.14
C LEU A 126 9.81 5.02 -6.48
N TYR A 127 9.85 4.28 -7.59
CA TYR A 127 9.76 4.85 -8.93
C TYR A 127 8.79 4.06 -9.79
N PHE A 128 8.01 4.77 -10.60
CA PHE A 128 7.14 4.21 -11.62
C PHE A 128 7.59 4.65 -13.00
N ASN A 129 7.83 3.70 -13.89
CA ASN A 129 8.14 3.94 -15.29
C ASN A 129 7.08 3.29 -16.18
N ARG A 130 6.35 4.10 -16.92
CA ARG A 130 5.23 3.64 -17.74
C ARG A 130 5.67 2.66 -18.84
N ILE A 131 6.85 2.80 -19.41
CA ILE A 131 7.35 1.88 -20.45
C ILE A 131 7.72 0.51 -19.85
N ARG A 132 8.32 0.47 -18.66
CA ARG A 132 8.56 -0.80 -17.95
C ARG A 132 7.25 -1.48 -17.54
N PHE A 133 6.26 -0.70 -17.14
CA PHE A 133 4.93 -1.22 -16.84
C PHE A 133 4.25 -1.78 -18.10
N ALA A 134 4.28 -1.04 -19.23
CA ALA A 134 3.75 -1.49 -20.50
C ALA A 134 4.46 -2.77 -20.99
N TYR A 135 5.77 -2.86 -20.80
CA TYR A 135 6.53 -4.07 -21.09
C TYR A 135 6.01 -5.28 -20.28
N PHE A 136 5.82 -5.09 -18.98
CA PHE A 136 5.27 -6.14 -18.12
C PHE A 136 3.87 -6.58 -18.57
N ASP A 137 2.99 -5.62 -18.86
CA ASP A 137 1.60 -5.85 -19.28
C ASP A 137 1.53 -6.59 -20.64
N LEU A 138 2.32 -6.14 -21.62
CA LEU A 138 2.29 -6.64 -23.00
C LEU A 138 3.12 -7.91 -23.23
N LYS A 139 4.29 -8.02 -22.58
CA LYS A 139 5.27 -9.07 -22.89
C LYS A 139 5.30 -10.18 -21.83
N ILE A 140 5.06 -9.83 -20.57
CA ILE A 140 5.11 -10.79 -19.47
C ILE A 140 3.72 -11.31 -19.12
N LEU A 141 2.79 -10.41 -18.81
CA LEU A 141 1.40 -10.75 -18.46
C LEU A 141 0.58 -11.14 -19.69
N GLN A 142 0.89 -10.59 -20.85
CA GLN A 142 0.21 -10.81 -22.14
C GLN A 142 -1.31 -10.60 -22.02
N ARG A 143 -1.71 -9.52 -21.35
CA ARG A 143 -3.13 -9.19 -21.14
C ARG A 143 -3.81 -8.95 -22.49
N GLU A 144 -4.92 -9.64 -22.69
CA GLU A 144 -5.70 -9.53 -23.94
C GLU A 144 -6.14 -8.08 -24.20
N GLY A 145 -5.83 -7.56 -25.37
CA GLY A 145 -6.22 -6.21 -25.79
C GLY A 145 -5.42 -5.07 -25.14
N ALA A 146 -4.35 -5.38 -24.41
CA ALA A 146 -3.54 -4.38 -23.71
C ALA A 146 -2.96 -3.30 -24.63
N GLU A 147 -2.70 -3.63 -25.89
CA GLU A 147 -2.14 -2.68 -26.88
C GLU A 147 -2.99 -1.42 -27.04
N ARG A 148 -4.30 -1.51 -26.77
CA ARG A 148 -5.24 -0.39 -26.88
C ARG A 148 -5.03 0.69 -25.81
N ASP A 149 -4.34 0.34 -24.72
CA ASP A 149 -4.09 1.24 -23.59
C ASP A 149 -2.81 2.04 -23.73
N TYR A 150 -2.05 1.82 -24.82
CA TYR A 150 -0.74 2.42 -25.08
C TYR A 150 -0.70 3.14 -26.42
N SER A 151 -0.01 4.28 -26.45
CA SER A 151 0.22 5.01 -27.68
C SER A 151 1.20 4.28 -28.61
N PRO A 152 1.18 4.55 -29.92
CA PRO A 152 2.18 4.00 -30.85
C PRO A 152 3.63 4.25 -30.43
N GLU A 153 3.90 5.42 -29.85
CA GLU A 153 5.24 5.78 -29.35
C GLU A 153 5.63 4.93 -28.13
N GLU A 154 4.69 4.68 -27.22
CA GLU A 154 4.92 3.80 -26.07
C GLU A 154 5.18 2.36 -26.51
N LEU A 155 4.40 1.85 -27.45
CA LEU A 155 4.59 0.51 -28.04
C LEU A 155 5.97 0.39 -28.69
N GLN A 156 6.43 1.38 -29.45
CA GLN A 156 7.76 1.38 -30.02
C GLN A 156 8.85 1.31 -28.93
N LYS A 157 8.73 2.10 -27.86
CA LYS A 157 9.67 2.08 -26.72
C LYS A 157 9.66 0.72 -26.00
N VAL A 158 8.51 0.05 -25.93
CA VAL A 158 8.42 -1.31 -25.38
C VAL A 158 9.21 -2.31 -26.24
N GLU A 159 9.10 -2.24 -27.57
CA GLU A 159 9.87 -3.11 -28.46
C GLU A 159 11.39 -2.85 -28.36
N GLU A 160 11.79 -1.60 -28.19
CA GLU A 160 13.20 -1.25 -27.95
C GLU A 160 13.71 -1.80 -26.62
N LEU A 161 12.88 -1.74 -25.56
CA LEU A 161 13.19 -2.29 -24.25
C LEU A 161 13.30 -3.83 -24.31
N ASP A 162 12.37 -4.49 -25.00
CA ASP A 162 12.33 -5.95 -25.18
C ASP A 162 13.63 -6.46 -25.82
N ARG A 163 14.07 -5.83 -26.89
CA ARG A 163 15.35 -6.16 -27.56
C ARG A 163 16.54 -6.03 -26.59
N ARG A 164 16.57 -5.00 -25.75
CA ARG A 164 17.64 -4.77 -24.78
C ARG A 164 17.66 -5.82 -23.67
N ILE A 165 16.48 -6.19 -23.15
CA ILE A 165 16.34 -7.19 -22.10
C ILE A 165 16.74 -8.58 -22.63
N THR A 166 16.27 -8.95 -23.81
CA THR A 166 16.60 -10.24 -24.45
C THR A 166 18.11 -10.42 -24.63
N VAL A 167 18.81 -9.37 -25.07
CA VAL A 167 20.28 -9.37 -25.20
C VAL A 167 20.96 -9.53 -23.83
N SER A 168 20.47 -8.86 -22.78
CA SER A 168 21.03 -8.98 -21.43
C SER A 168 20.85 -10.39 -20.84
N TYR A 169 19.70 -11.03 -21.07
CA TYR A 169 19.43 -12.41 -20.61
C TYR A 169 20.26 -13.46 -21.35
N THR A 170 20.58 -13.26 -22.63
CA THR A 170 21.44 -14.15 -23.40
C THR A 170 22.89 -14.13 -22.88
N HIS A 171 23.37 -12.98 -22.42
CA HIS A 171 24.70 -12.88 -21.80
C HIS A 171 24.80 -13.54 -20.43
N LEU A 172 23.71 -13.58 -19.64
CA LEU A 172 23.66 -14.23 -18.32
C LEU A 172 23.57 -15.78 -18.41
N ARG A 173 23.14 -16.32 -19.56
CA ARG A 173 23.12 -17.78 -19.78
C ARG A 173 24.41 -18.35 -20.42
N ALA A 174 25.34 -17.50 -20.80
CA ALA A 174 26.60 -17.89 -21.43
C ALA A 174 27.79 -18.03 -20.46
N HIS A 175 27.55 -17.91 -19.17
CA HIS A 175 28.46 -18.19 -18.06
C HIS A 175 27.79 -19.13 -17.06
#